data_395ce1ee808a3c3efdcadd0618df2a18
#
_entry.id   395ce1ee808a3c3efdcadd0618df2a18
#
_cell.length_a   1.000
_cell.length_b   1.000
_cell.length_c   1.000
_cell.angle_alpha   90.00
_cell.angle_beta   90.00
_cell.angle_gamma   90.00
#
_symmetry.space_group_name_H-M   'P 1'
#
loop_
_entity.id
_entity.type
_entity.pdbx_description
1 polymer ?
#
loop_
_entity_poly.entity_id
_entity_poly.type
_entity_poly.pdbx_seq_one_letter_code
_entity_poly.pdbx_strand_id
1 'polypeptide(L)'
;MIRLEEITPRTFDAATGIRVHPRQEHAVVPVVRSLAEAYVHPEGVAWPRLITDDGRPVGFLMAFFDIDWHEDGTLFRSGLWRLNIAAGEQSRGYGRFAVDAVAAEIRRRGGTELYASWHPGPDGPEDFYLRLGFRRTGEVSGGQTVGVLELRARTGSEGPPEAVGREGGASREGLGCGLGTAG
;
A
#
# COMPACT_ATOMS: atom_id res chain seq x y z
N MET A 1 -9.97 14.16 -13.61
CA MET A 1 -8.51 13.84 -13.48
C MET A 1 -8.28 13.14 -12.16
N ILE A 2 -7.72 11.92 -12.20
CA ILE A 2 -7.48 11.12 -10.99
C ILE A 2 -6.29 11.69 -10.21
N ARG A 3 -6.44 11.79 -8.88
CA ARG A 3 -5.40 12.32 -7.97
C ARG A 3 -5.38 11.55 -6.65
N LEU A 4 -4.25 11.64 -5.94
CA LEU A 4 -4.13 11.26 -4.54
C LEU A 4 -4.16 12.52 -3.68
N GLU A 5 -4.99 12.48 -2.66
CA GLU A 5 -5.10 13.55 -1.66
C GLU A 5 -4.69 13.05 -0.28
N GLU A 6 -4.07 13.91 0.51
CA GLU A 6 -3.74 13.60 1.90
C GLU A 6 -5.00 13.48 2.75
N ILE A 7 -4.91 12.64 3.79
CA ILE A 7 -5.96 12.57 4.79
C ILE A 7 -5.77 13.74 5.76
N THR A 8 -6.69 14.66 5.70
CA THR A 8 -6.73 15.89 6.51
C THR A 8 -8.11 16.03 7.15
N PRO A 9 -8.34 16.96 8.08
CA PRO A 9 -9.69 17.21 8.59
C PRO A 9 -10.74 17.48 7.49
N ARG A 10 -10.33 17.98 6.33
CA ARG A 10 -11.25 18.26 5.19
C ARG A 10 -11.59 17.02 4.37
N THR A 11 -10.70 16.05 4.29
CA THR A 11 -10.85 14.83 3.47
C THR A 11 -11.22 13.60 4.29
N PHE A 12 -11.20 13.72 5.62
CA PHE A 12 -11.42 12.61 6.55
C PHE A 12 -12.77 11.92 6.35
N ASP A 13 -13.86 12.69 6.35
CA ASP A 13 -15.22 12.13 6.20
C ASP A 13 -15.39 11.48 4.83
N ALA A 14 -14.86 12.09 3.78
CA ALA A 14 -14.87 11.52 2.44
C ALA A 14 -14.09 10.19 2.37
N ALA A 15 -12.93 10.12 3.00
CA ALA A 15 -12.12 8.90 3.05
C ALA A 15 -12.81 7.79 3.86
N THR A 16 -13.28 8.10 5.06
CA THR A 16 -13.97 7.13 5.94
C THR A 16 -15.35 6.74 5.41
N GLY A 17 -15.91 7.52 4.50
CA GLY A 17 -17.15 7.23 3.77
C GLY A 17 -17.01 6.23 2.62
N ILE A 18 -15.78 5.89 2.18
CA ILE A 18 -15.57 4.89 1.12
C ILE A 18 -16.13 3.54 1.56
N ARG A 19 -17.02 2.97 0.74
CA ARG A 19 -17.57 1.62 0.93
C ARG A 19 -17.29 0.79 -0.31
N VAL A 20 -16.73 -0.39 -0.10
CA VAL A 20 -16.52 -1.36 -1.17
C VAL A 20 -17.83 -2.10 -1.49
N HIS A 21 -17.82 -2.90 -2.54
CA HIS A 21 -18.98 -3.74 -2.84
C HIS A 21 -19.26 -4.71 -1.67
N PRO A 22 -20.52 -4.96 -1.26
CA PRO A 22 -20.87 -5.80 -0.11
C PRO A 22 -20.21 -7.17 -0.12
N ARG A 23 -20.02 -7.78 -1.31
CA ARG A 23 -19.30 -9.06 -1.46
C ARG A 23 -17.83 -9.01 -1.07
N GLN A 24 -17.25 -7.83 -0.95
CA GLN A 24 -15.83 -7.62 -0.63
C GLN A 24 -15.61 -7.13 0.80
N GLU A 25 -16.68 -6.81 1.55
CA GLU A 25 -16.56 -6.27 2.92
C GLU A 25 -15.82 -7.22 3.86
N HIS A 26 -15.94 -8.53 3.64
CA HIS A 26 -15.22 -9.54 4.42
C HIS A 26 -13.72 -9.61 4.11
N ALA A 27 -13.28 -9.09 2.97
CA ALA A 27 -11.90 -9.17 2.48
C ALA A 27 -11.12 -7.86 2.59
N VAL A 28 -11.77 -6.77 3.05
CA VAL A 28 -11.14 -5.46 3.17
C VAL A 28 -11.36 -4.85 4.55
N VAL A 29 -10.32 -4.18 5.03
CA VAL A 29 -10.38 -3.45 6.30
C VAL A 29 -11.06 -2.10 6.06
N PRO A 30 -12.02 -1.68 6.91
CA PRO A 30 -12.61 -0.34 6.84
C PRO A 30 -11.55 0.77 6.92
N VAL A 31 -11.77 1.86 6.19
CA VAL A 31 -10.80 2.97 6.14
C VAL A 31 -10.49 3.55 7.52
N VAL A 32 -11.49 3.70 8.38
CA VAL A 32 -11.28 4.22 9.74
C VAL A 32 -10.31 3.36 10.55
N ARG A 33 -10.38 2.03 10.43
CA ARG A 33 -9.44 1.12 11.09
C ARG A 33 -8.04 1.25 10.50
N SER A 34 -7.93 1.37 9.18
CA SER A 34 -6.64 1.59 8.51
C SER A 34 -5.97 2.89 8.97
N LEU A 35 -6.74 3.96 9.19
CA LEU A 35 -6.21 5.22 9.72
C LEU A 35 -5.78 5.09 11.19
N ALA A 36 -6.51 4.33 11.99
CA ALA A 36 -6.11 4.04 13.37
C ALA A 36 -4.80 3.20 13.41
N GLU A 37 -4.66 2.22 12.52
CA GLU A 37 -3.41 1.46 12.35
C GLU A 37 -2.25 2.37 11.93
N ALA A 38 -2.47 3.27 10.97
CA ALA A 38 -1.46 4.24 10.55
C ALA A 38 -0.97 5.13 11.71
N TYR A 39 -1.87 5.51 12.61
CA TYR A 39 -1.55 6.36 13.76
C TYR A 39 -0.59 5.71 14.77
N VAL A 40 -0.65 4.38 14.94
CA VAL A 40 0.19 3.65 15.91
C VAL A 40 1.54 3.23 15.34
N HIS A 41 1.75 3.37 14.03
CA HIS A 41 3.06 3.13 13.40
C HIS A 41 3.96 4.37 13.49
N PRO A 42 5.29 4.19 13.46
CA PRO A 42 6.23 5.31 13.37
C PRO A 42 5.93 6.21 12.16
N GLU A 43 6.23 7.51 12.31
CA GLU A 43 6.07 8.48 11.23
C GLU A 43 6.81 8.04 9.97
N GLY A 44 6.15 8.18 8.82
CA GLY A 44 6.71 7.83 7.51
C GLY A 44 6.56 6.37 7.10
N VAL A 45 6.14 5.47 8.01
CA VAL A 45 5.88 4.06 7.69
C VAL A 45 4.58 3.91 6.92
N ALA A 46 3.47 4.43 7.44
CA ALA A 46 2.17 4.37 6.77
C ALA A 46 1.93 5.60 5.88
N TRP A 47 1.34 5.37 4.72
CA TRP A 47 1.06 6.41 3.74
C TRP A 47 -0.40 6.32 3.23
N PRO A 48 -1.38 6.76 4.04
CA PRO A 48 -2.78 6.77 3.66
C PRO A 48 -3.08 7.90 2.67
N ARG A 49 -3.89 7.60 1.64
CA ARG A 49 -4.31 8.58 0.63
C ARG A 49 -5.75 8.33 0.20
N LEU A 50 -6.50 9.40 0.02
CA LEU A 50 -7.79 9.40 -0.66
C LEU A 50 -7.54 9.44 -2.18
N ILE A 51 -8.25 8.59 -2.93
CA ILE A 51 -8.26 8.64 -4.40
C ILE A 51 -9.47 9.45 -4.82
N THR A 52 -9.24 10.52 -5.58
CA THR A 52 -10.32 11.36 -6.13
C THR A 52 -10.24 11.39 -7.66
N ASP A 53 -11.40 11.53 -8.31
CA ASP A 53 -11.51 11.82 -9.74
C ASP A 53 -12.38 13.06 -9.93
N ASP A 54 -11.75 14.14 -10.44
CA ASP A 54 -12.34 15.49 -10.54
C ASP A 54 -12.98 15.93 -9.20
N GLY A 55 -12.24 15.69 -8.10
CA GLY A 55 -12.67 16.04 -6.73
C GLY A 55 -13.69 15.08 -6.11
N ARG A 56 -14.20 14.09 -6.84
CA ARG A 56 -15.12 13.09 -6.33
C ARG A 56 -14.36 11.93 -5.68
N PRO A 57 -14.64 11.57 -4.43
CA PRO A 57 -14.02 10.42 -3.77
C PRO A 57 -14.39 9.12 -4.47
N VAL A 58 -13.38 8.33 -4.90
CA VAL A 58 -13.57 7.06 -5.63
C VAL A 58 -12.88 5.88 -4.97
N GLY A 59 -11.98 6.13 -4.01
CA GLY A 59 -11.29 5.07 -3.29
C GLY A 59 -10.34 5.58 -2.24
N PHE A 60 -9.74 4.64 -1.54
CA PHE A 60 -8.70 4.85 -0.53
C PHE A 60 -7.58 3.86 -0.75
N LEU A 61 -6.34 4.28 -0.57
CA LEU A 61 -5.19 3.42 -0.47
C LEU A 61 -4.39 3.73 0.79
N MET A 62 -3.68 2.73 1.30
CA MET A 62 -2.63 2.92 2.28
C MET A 62 -1.43 2.08 1.87
N ALA A 63 -0.30 2.73 1.63
CA ALA A 63 0.99 2.08 1.44
C ALA A 63 1.76 2.00 2.75
N PHE A 64 2.76 1.14 2.79
CA PHE A 64 3.76 1.08 3.84
C PHE A 64 5.16 1.19 3.22
N PHE A 65 6.09 1.75 3.98
CA PHE A 65 7.47 1.93 3.53
C PHE A 65 8.45 1.46 4.59
N ASP A 66 9.48 0.74 4.13
CA ASP A 66 10.63 0.32 4.92
C ASP A 66 10.26 -0.40 6.23
N ILE A 67 9.27 -1.29 6.17
CA ILE A 67 8.93 -2.17 7.28
C ILE A 67 9.97 -3.29 7.36
N ASP A 68 10.53 -3.49 8.55
CA ASP A 68 11.34 -4.66 8.88
C ASP A 68 10.45 -5.90 8.88
N TRP A 69 10.54 -6.68 7.80
CA TRP A 69 9.59 -7.77 7.55
C TRP A 69 9.73 -8.95 8.51
N HIS A 70 10.94 -9.19 8.98
CA HIS A 70 11.25 -10.30 9.90
C HIS A 70 11.54 -9.83 11.33
N GLU A 71 11.45 -8.53 11.61
CA GLU A 71 11.73 -7.92 12.92
C GLU A 71 13.17 -8.20 13.43
N ASP A 72 14.09 -8.50 12.51
CA ASP A 72 15.51 -8.81 12.80
C ASP A 72 16.49 -7.81 12.16
N GLY A 73 15.97 -6.77 11.49
CA GLY A 73 16.76 -5.74 10.82
C GLY A 73 17.40 -6.19 9.52
N THR A 74 17.05 -7.36 8.97
CA THR A 74 17.71 -7.92 7.80
C THR A 74 16.95 -7.70 6.50
N LEU A 75 15.61 -7.57 6.55
CA LEU A 75 14.78 -7.46 5.37
C LEU A 75 13.74 -6.35 5.51
N PHE A 76 13.92 -5.30 4.73
CA PHE A 76 12.98 -4.18 4.68
C PHE A 76 12.13 -4.27 3.42
N ARG A 77 10.82 -4.08 3.56
CA ARG A 77 9.86 -4.10 2.45
C ARG A 77 9.01 -2.85 2.42
N SER A 78 8.63 -2.46 1.21
CA SER A 78 7.66 -1.40 0.94
C SER A 78 6.55 -1.93 0.05
N GLY A 79 5.32 -1.46 0.24
CA GLY A 79 4.23 -2.01 -0.55
C GLY A 79 2.88 -1.37 -0.35
N LEU A 80 1.87 -2.00 -0.91
CA LEU A 80 0.47 -1.63 -0.79
C LEU A 80 -0.15 -2.41 0.38
N TRP A 81 -0.57 -1.68 1.42
CA TRP A 81 -1.18 -2.28 2.62
C TRP A 81 -2.69 -2.41 2.49
N ARG A 82 -3.35 -1.37 1.94
CA ARG A 82 -4.80 -1.33 1.78
C ARG A 82 -5.19 -0.70 0.44
N LEU A 83 -6.23 -1.25 -0.16
CA LEU A 83 -6.82 -0.70 -1.37
C LEU A 83 -8.33 -0.91 -1.35
N ASN A 84 -9.08 0.17 -1.17
CA ASN A 84 -10.54 0.17 -1.13
C ASN A 84 -11.05 1.04 -2.28
N ILE A 85 -11.66 0.45 -3.30
CA ILE A 85 -12.33 1.18 -4.37
C ILE A 85 -13.84 1.16 -4.11
N ALA A 86 -14.48 2.33 -4.16
CA ALA A 86 -15.90 2.47 -3.92
C ALA A 86 -16.73 1.56 -4.85
N ALA A 87 -17.82 0.99 -4.32
CA ALA A 87 -18.60 -0.05 -5.00
C ALA A 87 -19.03 0.33 -6.42
N GLY A 88 -19.48 1.56 -6.65
CA GLY A 88 -19.89 2.06 -7.96
C GLY A 88 -18.75 2.49 -8.89
N GLU A 89 -17.51 2.42 -8.42
CA GLU A 89 -16.34 2.97 -9.10
C GLU A 89 -15.35 1.89 -9.55
N GLN A 90 -15.64 0.64 -9.31
CA GLN A 90 -14.78 -0.48 -9.68
C GLN A 90 -14.71 -0.66 -11.21
N SER A 91 -13.66 -1.33 -11.69
CA SER A 91 -13.40 -1.58 -13.11
C SER A 91 -13.16 -0.33 -13.98
N ARG A 92 -12.92 0.83 -13.37
CA ARG A 92 -12.62 2.11 -14.05
C ARG A 92 -11.14 2.49 -14.05
N GLY A 93 -10.26 1.55 -13.65
CA GLY A 93 -8.81 1.78 -13.66
C GLY A 93 -8.24 2.38 -12.37
N TYR A 94 -9.06 2.75 -11.38
CA TYR A 94 -8.58 3.36 -10.13
C TYR A 94 -7.65 2.46 -9.32
N GLY A 95 -7.88 1.14 -9.34
CA GLY A 95 -6.98 0.20 -8.69
C GLY A 95 -5.59 0.16 -9.33
N ARG A 96 -5.51 0.19 -10.68
CA ARG A 96 -4.23 0.30 -11.39
C ARG A 96 -3.54 1.61 -11.06
N PHE A 97 -4.27 2.73 -11.12
CA PHE A 97 -3.74 4.05 -10.76
C PHE A 97 -3.14 4.04 -9.34
N ALA A 98 -3.83 3.41 -8.37
CA ALA A 98 -3.34 3.31 -7.00
C ALA A 98 -2.01 2.55 -6.93
N VAL A 99 -1.91 1.38 -7.59
CA VAL A 99 -0.67 0.59 -7.62
C VAL A 99 0.46 1.35 -8.32
N ASP A 100 0.18 2.01 -9.44
CA ASP A 100 1.17 2.81 -10.18
C ASP A 100 1.67 4.00 -9.34
N ALA A 101 0.79 4.64 -8.57
CA ALA A 101 1.16 5.74 -7.67
C ALA A 101 2.07 5.27 -6.51
N VAL A 102 1.74 4.12 -5.89
CA VAL A 102 2.59 3.52 -4.85
C VAL A 102 3.93 3.10 -5.43
N ALA A 103 3.95 2.50 -6.62
CA ALA A 103 5.18 2.14 -7.32
C ALA A 103 6.06 3.36 -7.62
N ALA A 104 5.46 4.47 -8.03
CA ALA A 104 6.18 5.73 -8.26
C ALA A 104 6.81 6.26 -6.96
N GLU A 105 6.07 6.22 -5.84
CA GLU A 105 6.57 6.67 -4.54
C GLU A 105 7.69 5.77 -4.01
N ILE A 106 7.58 4.44 -4.17
CA ILE A 106 8.64 3.50 -3.80
C ILE A 106 9.92 3.79 -4.62
N ARG A 107 9.79 4.00 -5.95
CA ARG A 107 10.95 4.38 -6.79
C ARG A 107 11.58 5.70 -6.35
N ARG A 108 10.76 6.71 -6.00
CA ARG A 108 11.25 7.99 -5.50
C ARG A 108 12.05 7.85 -4.21
N ARG A 109 11.74 6.83 -3.40
CA ARG A 109 12.47 6.46 -2.19
C ARG A 109 13.67 5.54 -2.44
N GLY A 110 13.92 5.17 -3.69
CA GLY A 110 15.03 4.28 -4.08
C GLY A 110 14.72 2.80 -4.04
N GLY A 111 13.46 2.42 -3.78
CA GLY A 111 13.02 1.03 -3.77
C GLY A 111 12.83 0.46 -5.18
N THR A 112 13.01 -0.83 -5.30
CA THR A 112 12.95 -1.57 -6.59
C THR A 112 11.85 -2.63 -6.62
N GLU A 113 11.13 -2.82 -5.52
CA GLU A 113 10.08 -3.82 -5.38
C GLU A 113 8.87 -3.25 -4.66
N LEU A 114 7.67 -3.62 -5.11
CA LEU A 114 6.41 -3.32 -4.46
C LEU A 114 5.76 -4.61 -4.00
N TYR A 115 5.54 -4.74 -2.70
CA TYR A 115 4.87 -5.88 -2.11
C TYR A 115 3.37 -5.61 -1.91
N ALA A 116 2.56 -6.66 -2.04
CA ALA A 116 1.15 -6.65 -1.65
C ALA A 116 0.77 -8.03 -1.13
N SER A 117 -0.25 -8.10 -0.30
CA SER A 117 -0.82 -9.37 0.13
C SER A 117 -2.33 -9.40 -0.14
N TRP A 118 -2.87 -10.58 -0.41
CA TRP A 118 -4.29 -10.77 -0.71
C TRP A 118 -4.81 -12.10 -0.20
N HIS A 119 -6.12 -12.13 0.11
CA HIS A 119 -6.79 -13.37 0.46
C HIS A 119 -6.82 -14.32 -0.74
N PRO A 120 -6.40 -15.57 -0.54
CA PRO A 120 -6.50 -16.59 -1.58
C PRO A 120 -7.97 -16.96 -1.82
N GLY A 121 -8.29 -17.40 -3.02
CA GLY A 121 -9.62 -17.94 -3.36
C GLY A 121 -10.22 -17.31 -4.60
N PRO A 122 -11.30 -17.91 -5.12
CA PRO A 122 -11.89 -17.53 -6.42
C PRO A 122 -12.50 -16.12 -6.41
N ASP A 123 -12.94 -15.63 -5.24
CA ASP A 123 -13.53 -14.31 -5.08
C ASP A 123 -12.49 -13.26 -4.63
N GLY A 124 -11.22 -13.65 -4.50
CA GLY A 124 -10.13 -12.78 -4.07
C GLY A 124 -9.63 -11.88 -5.19
N PRO A 125 -8.82 -10.87 -4.85
CA PRO A 125 -8.27 -9.91 -5.82
C PRO A 125 -7.02 -10.43 -6.56
N GLU A 126 -6.71 -11.72 -6.49
CA GLU A 126 -5.48 -12.30 -7.04
C GLU A 126 -5.32 -11.99 -8.52
N ASP A 127 -6.36 -12.24 -9.33
CA ASP A 127 -6.32 -11.97 -10.77
C ASP A 127 -6.03 -10.50 -11.10
N PHE A 128 -6.49 -9.58 -10.25
CA PHE A 128 -6.17 -8.17 -10.37
C PHE A 128 -4.67 -7.94 -10.23
N TYR A 129 -4.03 -8.48 -9.18
CA TYR A 129 -2.60 -8.31 -8.94
C TYR A 129 -1.75 -9.02 -10.00
N LEU A 130 -2.12 -10.23 -10.40
CA LEU A 130 -1.41 -10.97 -11.46
C LEU A 130 -1.46 -10.21 -12.81
N ARG A 131 -2.61 -9.63 -13.18
CA ARG A 131 -2.72 -8.80 -14.39
C ARG A 131 -1.88 -7.52 -14.32
N LEU A 132 -1.54 -7.03 -13.15
CA LEU A 132 -0.62 -5.89 -12.96
C LEU A 132 0.84 -6.30 -13.03
N GLY A 133 1.14 -7.59 -13.10
CA GLY A 133 2.50 -8.12 -13.20
C GLY A 133 3.09 -8.57 -11.86
N PHE A 134 2.30 -8.60 -10.79
CA PHE A 134 2.75 -9.24 -9.56
C PHE A 134 2.99 -10.72 -9.77
N ARG A 135 3.95 -11.26 -9.07
CA ARG A 135 4.18 -12.71 -8.95
C ARG A 135 4.11 -13.12 -7.48
N ARG A 136 3.62 -14.32 -7.20
CA ARG A 136 3.62 -14.88 -5.84
C ARG A 136 5.05 -15.10 -5.38
N THR A 137 5.34 -14.75 -4.13
CA THR A 137 6.67 -15.01 -3.53
C THR A 137 6.78 -16.44 -2.99
N GLY A 138 5.66 -17.12 -2.77
CA GLY A 138 5.60 -18.38 -2.05
C GLY A 138 5.37 -18.19 -0.54
N GLU A 139 5.47 -16.97 -0.03
CA GLU A 139 5.22 -16.65 1.38
C GLU A 139 3.72 -16.47 1.65
N VAL A 140 3.33 -16.75 2.90
CA VAL A 140 2.01 -16.48 3.45
C VAL A 140 2.18 -15.61 4.69
N SER A 141 1.48 -14.50 4.77
CA SER A 141 1.47 -13.60 5.94
C SER A 141 0.03 -13.39 6.39
N GLY A 142 -0.26 -13.71 7.65
CA GLY A 142 -1.61 -13.59 8.20
C GLY A 142 -2.70 -14.33 7.39
N GLY A 143 -2.37 -15.49 6.81
CA GLY A 143 -3.29 -16.25 5.94
C GLY A 143 -3.46 -15.68 4.52
N GLN A 144 -2.72 -14.65 4.16
CA GLN A 144 -2.75 -14.02 2.85
C GLN A 144 -1.54 -14.44 2.00
N THR A 145 -1.75 -14.61 0.69
CA THR A 145 -0.68 -14.80 -0.28
C THR A 145 0.11 -13.50 -0.42
N VAL A 146 1.43 -13.58 -0.32
CA VAL A 146 2.33 -12.44 -0.55
C VAL A 146 2.77 -12.43 -2.01
N GLY A 147 2.65 -11.29 -2.65
CA GLY A 147 3.13 -11.04 -4.00
C GLY A 147 4.07 -9.86 -4.09
N VAL A 148 4.90 -9.88 -5.12
CA VAL A 148 5.87 -8.82 -5.42
C VAL A 148 5.79 -8.39 -6.88
N LEU A 149 5.87 -7.09 -7.09
CA LEU A 149 6.03 -6.45 -8.40
C LEU A 149 7.42 -5.84 -8.48
N GLU A 150 8.23 -6.29 -9.43
CA GLU A 150 9.53 -5.67 -9.71
C GLU A 150 9.35 -4.32 -10.40
N LEU A 151 9.92 -3.29 -9.79
CA LEU A 151 9.85 -1.93 -10.28
C LEU A 151 11.11 -1.67 -11.13
N ARG A 152 11.05 -1.96 -12.44
CA ARG A 152 12.17 -1.69 -13.35
C ARG A 152 12.60 -0.22 -13.23
N ALA A 153 13.90 0.03 -13.13
CA ALA A 153 14.43 1.37 -13.25
C ALA A 153 13.97 1.97 -14.59
N ARG A 154 13.47 3.21 -14.58
CA ARG A 154 13.29 3.95 -15.84
C ARG A 154 14.68 4.10 -16.43
N THR A 155 14.93 3.41 -17.55
CA THR A 155 16.11 3.67 -18.40
C THR A 155 15.99 5.08 -18.97
N GLY A 156 16.55 6.05 -18.25
CA GLY A 156 16.62 7.45 -18.62
C GLY A 156 17.81 8.04 -17.87
N SER A 157 18.85 8.38 -18.63
CA SER A 157 20.12 8.97 -18.22
C SER A 157 20.00 10.09 -17.18
N GLU A 158 20.55 9.85 -15.97
CA GLU A 158 21.22 10.87 -15.15
C GLU A 158 21.97 10.12 -14.05
N GLY A 159 23.26 10.47 -13.87
CA GLY A 159 24.18 9.80 -12.98
C GLY A 159 23.81 9.90 -11.49
N PRO A 160 24.46 9.11 -10.64
CA PRO A 160 24.09 9.00 -9.24
C PRO A 160 24.45 10.29 -8.48
N PRO A 161 23.57 10.78 -7.59
CA PRO A 161 23.97 11.76 -6.60
C PRO A 161 24.86 11.10 -5.54
N GLU A 162 25.96 11.78 -5.21
CA GLU A 162 26.92 11.39 -4.17
C GLU A 162 26.25 11.05 -2.84
N ALA A 163 26.70 9.97 -2.22
CA ALA A 163 26.28 9.52 -0.92
C ALA A 163 26.73 10.50 0.17
N VAL A 164 25.79 11.21 0.77
CA VAL A 164 26.00 11.91 2.05
C VAL A 164 25.73 10.94 3.18
N GLY A 165 26.77 10.62 3.95
CA GLY A 165 26.72 9.76 5.12
C GLY A 165 25.74 10.30 6.17
N ARG A 166 24.91 9.42 6.69
CA ARG A 166 24.15 9.63 7.94
C ARG A 166 24.63 8.64 8.97
N GLU A 167 25.43 9.14 9.90
CA GLU A 167 25.58 8.56 11.22
C GLU A 167 24.39 9.01 12.08
N GLY A 168 23.83 8.07 12.86
CA GLY A 168 22.80 8.40 13.85
C GLY A 168 21.99 7.17 14.24
N GLY A 169 22.53 6.35 15.15
CA GLY A 169 21.81 5.25 15.77
C GLY A 169 20.69 5.73 16.67
N ALA A 170 19.52 5.17 16.50
CA ALA A 170 18.47 5.15 17.51
C ALA A 170 17.91 3.73 17.57
N SER A 171 18.12 3.09 18.71
CA SER A 171 17.52 1.79 19.05
C SER A 171 16.00 1.93 19.03
N ARG A 172 15.32 1.17 18.18
CA ARG A 172 13.87 1.07 18.12
C ARG A 172 13.45 -0.25 18.75
N GLU A 173 12.68 -0.17 19.82
CA GLU A 173 11.99 -1.32 20.40
C GLU A 173 10.99 -1.88 19.37
N GLY A 174 11.02 -3.20 19.18
CA GLY A 174 10.23 -3.91 18.18
C GLY A 174 8.73 -3.85 18.49
N LEU A 175 7.98 -3.32 17.55
CA LEU A 175 6.53 -3.46 17.49
C LEU A 175 6.21 -4.40 16.33
N GLY A 176 5.78 -5.62 16.70
CA GLY A 176 5.43 -6.66 15.74
C GLY A 176 4.45 -6.20 14.67
N CYS A 177 4.90 -6.22 13.43
CA CYS A 177 4.07 -5.88 12.28
C CYS A 177 3.29 -7.12 11.81
N GLY A 178 2.30 -7.55 12.60
CA GLY A 178 1.26 -8.43 12.09
C GLY A 178 0.47 -7.67 11.03
N LEU A 179 0.57 -8.08 9.76
CA LEU A 179 -0.42 -7.70 8.76
C LEU A 179 -1.77 -8.19 9.29
N GLY A 180 -2.56 -7.25 9.84
CA GLY A 180 -3.73 -7.56 10.62
C GLY A 180 -4.67 -8.51 9.92
N THR A 181 -4.83 -9.68 10.48
CA THR A 181 -5.90 -10.61 10.16
C THR A 181 -7.22 -9.96 10.51
N ALA A 182 -8.06 -9.72 9.50
CA ALA A 182 -9.47 -9.54 9.75
C ALA A 182 -10.02 -10.87 10.26
N GLY A 183 -10.39 -10.92 11.55
CA GLY A 183 -11.30 -11.94 12.08
C GLY A 183 -12.74 -11.48 11.90
#